data_d24e5c0fd815100b1ca822d09e42f319
#
_entry.id   d24e5c0fd815100b1ca822d09e42f319
#
_cell.length_a   1.000
_cell.length_b   1.000
_cell.length_c   1.000
_cell.angle_alpha   90.00
_cell.angle_beta   90.00
_cell.angle_gamma   90.00
#
_symmetry.space_group_name_H-M   'P 1'
#
loop_
_entity.id
_entity.type
_entity.pdbx_description
1 polymer ?
#
loop_
_entity_poly.entity_id
_entity_poly.type
_entity_poly.pdbx_seq_one_letter_code
_entity_poly.pdbx_strand_id
1 'polypeptide(L)'
;MESLYFVLSWLCHRTCEHCYEDRFHPYHGEELKRVVNQSRQNVPIIIDHLPDRMSYADRNDRDSSGKPHEKTGRIILSGGEILLEPIREPVLYPALQKLHDRYRHQGGVELIVQTTGDLVNAKIVRELLDLHVSVISVSGLDEYHNGLEQVEDRDALQGKLTALFERHGMQPWRPPPRPQGPAYYHFFGATPDQWIGKLWPRGRAWQNELSTATVSDNFCNRWSGGLNFLESKYSGSEVSIDPEGNVYPCCIKTKKPIGSLLRNTLDEILASVAGASVYQAISMGQPERMGLTHGWSVEKFLEKSTVQLPSGRLYQNLCIGCDSFHDEVLSPLVIIGESNERIDSSGARTVTIAPISESA
;
A
#
# COMPACT_ATOMS: atom_id res chain seq x y z
N MET A 1 -4.52 -3.43 14.18
CA MET A 1 -3.53 -3.37 13.08
C MET A 1 -2.62 -2.18 13.28
N GLU A 2 -1.32 -2.32 13.01
CA GLU A 2 -0.37 -1.21 13.15
C GLU A 2 -0.52 -0.19 12.04
N SER A 3 -0.66 -0.61 10.77
CA SER A 3 -0.63 0.31 9.64
C SER A 3 -1.60 -0.09 8.53
N LEU A 4 -2.18 0.92 7.89
CA LEU A 4 -2.90 0.80 6.62
C LEU A 4 -2.26 1.75 5.60
N TYR A 5 -1.81 1.24 4.46
CA TYR A 5 -1.35 2.06 3.34
C TYR A 5 -2.50 2.25 2.36
N PHE A 6 -3.14 3.40 2.39
CA PHE A 6 -4.37 3.68 1.67
C PHE A 6 -4.13 4.63 0.50
N VAL A 7 -4.14 4.09 -0.71
CA VAL A 7 -4.07 4.84 -1.97
C VAL A 7 -5.45 5.41 -2.28
N LEU A 8 -5.62 6.72 -2.19
CA LEU A 8 -6.90 7.39 -2.39
C LEU A 8 -7.27 7.56 -3.85
N SER A 9 -6.29 7.73 -4.73
CA SER A 9 -6.50 7.99 -6.16
C SER A 9 -5.29 7.61 -7.00
N TRP A 10 -5.55 7.28 -8.28
CA TRP A 10 -4.52 7.09 -9.30
C TRP A 10 -3.99 8.42 -9.87
N LEU A 11 -4.67 9.54 -9.63
CA LEU A 11 -4.29 10.83 -10.21
C LEU A 11 -2.93 11.30 -9.69
N CYS A 12 -2.02 11.57 -10.60
CA CYS A 12 -0.75 12.27 -10.36
C CYS A 12 -0.56 13.32 -11.45
N HIS A 13 0.16 14.40 -11.16
CA HIS A 13 0.54 15.40 -12.16
C HIS A 13 1.91 15.12 -12.78
N ARG A 14 2.59 14.06 -12.32
CA ARG A 14 3.92 13.65 -12.75
C ARG A 14 3.91 12.27 -13.39
N THR A 15 4.95 12.00 -14.20
CA THR A 15 5.22 10.70 -14.85
C THR A 15 6.63 10.22 -14.54
N CYS A 16 7.00 10.25 -13.27
CA CYS A 16 8.37 9.90 -12.83
C CYS A 16 8.77 8.51 -13.32
N GLU A 17 9.99 8.39 -13.85
CA GLU A 17 10.51 7.17 -14.48
C GLU A 17 10.65 5.98 -13.51
N HIS A 18 10.83 6.27 -12.23
CA HIS A 18 11.02 5.27 -11.17
C HIS A 18 9.72 4.86 -10.46
N CYS A 19 8.56 5.40 -10.87
CA CYS A 19 7.32 5.14 -10.15
C CYS A 19 6.98 3.64 -10.13
N TYR A 20 6.71 3.11 -8.94
CA TYR A 20 6.37 1.70 -8.73
C TYR A 20 4.95 1.33 -9.19
N GLU A 21 4.13 2.33 -9.49
CA GLU A 21 2.75 2.16 -9.94
C GLU A 21 2.54 2.96 -11.24
N ASP A 22 2.33 2.29 -12.35
CA ASP A 22 2.20 2.90 -13.67
C ASP A 22 0.89 3.66 -13.87
N ARG A 23 -0.14 3.35 -13.06
CA ARG A 23 -1.41 4.11 -13.02
C ARG A 23 -1.28 5.50 -12.41
N PHE A 24 -0.17 5.82 -11.74
CA PHE A 24 0.09 7.17 -11.24
C PHE A 24 0.61 8.06 -12.36
N HIS A 25 -0.30 8.73 -13.06
CA HIS A 25 0.01 9.68 -14.14
C HIS A 25 -1.07 10.75 -14.28
N PRO A 26 -0.85 11.81 -15.09
CA PRO A 26 -1.89 12.77 -15.39
C PRO A 26 -3.04 12.14 -16.17
N TYR A 27 -4.25 12.40 -15.72
CA TYR A 27 -5.50 12.07 -16.42
C TYR A 27 -6.15 13.33 -16.93
N HIS A 28 -6.86 13.28 -18.05
CA HIS A 28 -7.49 14.44 -18.70
C HIS A 28 -8.94 14.16 -19.12
N GLY A 29 -9.74 15.22 -19.28
CA GLY A 29 -11.09 15.14 -19.82
C GLY A 29 -12.00 14.17 -19.04
N GLU A 30 -12.67 13.27 -19.74
CA GLU A 30 -13.61 12.31 -19.13
C GLU A 30 -12.90 11.26 -18.27
N GLU A 31 -11.66 10.92 -18.58
CA GLU A 31 -10.88 9.97 -17.79
C GLU A 31 -10.53 10.55 -16.41
N LEU A 32 -10.14 11.81 -16.34
CA LEU A 32 -9.95 12.53 -15.08
C LEU A 32 -11.22 12.50 -14.23
N LYS A 33 -12.36 12.84 -14.84
CA LYS A 33 -13.65 12.79 -14.13
C LYS A 33 -13.96 11.40 -13.59
N ARG A 34 -13.70 10.36 -14.38
CA ARG A 34 -13.91 8.96 -13.98
C ARG A 34 -13.05 8.60 -12.78
N VAL A 35 -11.75 8.90 -12.79
CA VAL A 35 -10.81 8.60 -11.70
C VAL A 35 -11.21 9.35 -10.42
N VAL A 36 -11.53 10.62 -10.52
CA VAL A 36 -11.97 11.43 -9.36
C VAL A 36 -13.29 10.92 -8.79
N ASN A 37 -14.28 10.66 -9.64
CA ASN A 37 -15.60 10.15 -9.20
C ASN A 37 -15.49 8.77 -8.56
N GLN A 38 -14.65 7.88 -9.09
CA GLN A 38 -14.40 6.57 -8.50
C GLN A 38 -13.83 6.71 -7.09
N SER A 39 -12.79 7.53 -6.91
CA SER A 39 -12.23 7.80 -5.58
C SER A 39 -13.27 8.38 -4.62
N ARG A 40 -14.04 9.36 -5.09
CA ARG A 40 -15.09 10.03 -4.30
C ARG A 40 -16.20 9.06 -3.84
N GLN A 41 -16.56 8.08 -4.68
CA GLN A 41 -17.59 7.10 -4.35
C GLN A 41 -17.06 5.99 -3.45
N ASN A 42 -15.85 5.48 -3.71
CA ASN A 42 -15.33 4.30 -3.05
C ASN A 42 -14.72 4.61 -1.68
N VAL A 43 -13.99 5.73 -1.53
CA VAL A 43 -13.26 6.04 -0.29
C VAL A 43 -14.17 6.04 0.95
N PRO A 44 -15.38 6.63 0.95
CA PRO A 44 -16.28 6.55 2.11
C PRO A 44 -16.70 5.12 2.46
N ILE A 45 -16.96 4.27 1.46
CA ILE A 45 -17.34 2.86 1.65
C ILE A 45 -16.16 2.06 2.23
N ILE A 46 -14.96 2.28 1.67
CA ILE A 46 -13.73 1.66 2.15
C ILE A 46 -13.51 1.98 3.63
N ILE A 47 -13.66 3.26 4.02
CA ILE A 47 -13.50 3.69 5.42
C ILE A 47 -14.50 3.00 6.35
N ASP A 48 -15.74 2.77 5.90
CA ASP A 48 -16.76 2.09 6.72
C ASP A 48 -16.43 0.60 6.97
N HIS A 49 -15.64 -0.02 6.08
CA HIS A 49 -15.22 -1.42 6.19
C HIS A 49 -13.81 -1.61 6.81
N LEU A 50 -13.16 -0.53 7.28
CA LEU A 50 -11.93 -0.64 8.07
C LEU A 50 -12.23 -1.20 9.48
N PRO A 51 -11.21 -1.71 10.20
CA PRO A 51 -11.38 -2.20 11.57
C PRO A 51 -12.02 -1.15 12.49
N ASP A 52 -12.80 -1.58 13.46
CA ASP A 52 -13.44 -0.64 14.41
C ASP A 52 -12.43 0.09 15.29
N ARG A 53 -11.25 -0.48 15.48
CA ARG A 53 -10.17 0.09 16.27
C ARG A 53 -8.82 -0.06 15.59
N MET A 54 -8.10 1.05 15.49
CA MET A 54 -6.72 1.07 14.99
C MET A 54 -5.75 1.00 16.17
N SER A 55 -5.44 -0.23 16.62
CA SER A 55 -4.45 -0.48 17.68
C SER A 55 -3.73 -1.80 17.45
N TYR A 56 -2.56 -1.94 18.06
CA TYR A 56 -1.73 -3.14 17.99
C TYR A 56 -0.92 -3.34 19.26
N ALA A 57 -0.59 -4.59 19.57
CA ALA A 57 0.31 -4.96 20.65
C ALA A 57 1.76 -4.95 20.14
N ASP A 58 2.61 -4.09 20.69
CA ASP A 58 4.02 -4.01 20.29
C ASP A 58 4.83 -5.11 20.99
N ARG A 59 5.21 -6.14 20.21
CA ARG A 59 5.98 -7.29 20.71
C ARG A 59 7.38 -6.91 21.22
N ASN A 60 7.90 -5.77 20.80
CA ASN A 60 9.24 -5.29 21.18
C ASN A 60 9.21 -4.31 22.38
N ASP A 61 8.03 -3.85 22.78
CA ASP A 61 7.82 -2.94 23.90
C ASP A 61 6.87 -3.61 24.92
N ARG A 62 7.44 -4.06 26.05
CA ARG A 62 6.73 -4.85 27.04
C ARG A 62 6.79 -4.19 28.42
N ASP A 63 5.75 -4.38 29.20
CA ASP A 63 5.73 -3.99 30.60
C ASP A 63 6.58 -4.93 31.48
N SER A 64 6.67 -4.62 32.76
CA SER A 64 7.43 -5.40 33.74
C SER A 64 6.91 -6.84 33.93
N SER A 65 5.69 -7.14 33.50
CA SER A 65 5.10 -8.49 33.52
C SER A 65 5.38 -9.27 32.21
N GLY A 66 6.02 -8.64 31.21
CA GLY A 66 6.30 -9.22 29.90
C GLY A 66 5.13 -9.08 28.91
N LYS A 67 4.04 -8.39 29.26
CA LYS A 67 2.91 -8.14 28.38
C LYS A 67 3.24 -7.02 27.37
N PRO A 68 2.99 -7.21 26.06
CA PRO A 68 3.18 -6.15 25.07
C PRO A 68 2.32 -4.92 25.37
N HIS A 69 2.91 -3.72 25.23
CA HIS A 69 2.14 -2.49 25.28
C HIS A 69 1.24 -2.34 24.07
N GLU A 70 0.00 -1.92 24.31
CA GLU A 70 -0.93 -1.54 23.26
C GLU A 70 -0.61 -0.13 22.76
N LYS A 71 -0.49 0.03 21.45
CA LYS A 71 -0.20 1.29 20.77
C LYS A 71 -1.28 1.62 19.75
N THR A 72 -1.44 2.91 19.45
CA THR A 72 -2.32 3.40 18.42
C THR A 72 -1.72 3.11 17.04
N GLY A 73 -2.55 2.57 16.14
CA GLY A 73 -2.17 2.33 14.74
C GLY A 73 -2.28 3.59 13.88
N ARG A 74 -1.84 3.47 12.65
CA ARG A 74 -1.77 4.58 11.69
C ARG A 74 -2.46 4.26 10.38
N ILE A 75 -2.92 5.30 9.69
CA ILE A 75 -3.42 5.23 8.31
C ILE A 75 -2.60 6.20 7.47
N ILE A 76 -1.86 5.67 6.50
CA ILE A 76 -1.06 6.43 5.55
C ILE A 76 -1.93 6.69 4.32
N LEU A 77 -2.41 7.91 4.18
CA LEU A 77 -3.15 8.36 3.02
C LEU A 77 -2.17 8.77 1.93
N SER A 78 -2.22 8.07 0.83
CA SER A 78 -1.29 8.19 -0.29
C SER A 78 -2.04 8.13 -1.62
N GLY A 79 -1.32 8.16 -2.73
CA GLY A 79 -1.85 8.09 -4.08
C GLY A 79 -0.81 8.44 -5.11
N GLY A 80 -1.24 8.91 -6.27
CA GLY A 80 -0.33 9.59 -7.17
C GLY A 80 0.16 10.89 -6.52
N GLU A 81 -0.70 11.92 -6.50
CA GLU A 81 -0.50 13.12 -5.66
C GLU A 81 -1.84 13.58 -5.10
N ILE A 82 -2.06 13.31 -3.83
CA ILE A 82 -3.36 13.54 -3.17
C ILE A 82 -3.63 14.99 -2.81
N LEU A 83 -2.63 15.87 -2.90
CA LEU A 83 -2.82 17.32 -2.70
C LEU A 83 -3.26 18.05 -3.97
N LEU A 84 -3.38 17.39 -5.12
CA LEU A 84 -4.03 17.95 -6.29
C LEU A 84 -5.47 18.35 -5.97
N GLU A 85 -5.89 19.55 -6.34
CA GLU A 85 -7.21 20.09 -6.02
C GLU A 85 -8.37 19.13 -6.35
N PRO A 86 -8.41 18.44 -7.51
CA PRO A 86 -9.49 17.50 -7.85
C PRO A 86 -9.61 16.31 -6.91
N ILE A 87 -8.58 16.01 -6.11
CA ILE A 87 -8.57 14.92 -5.09
C ILE A 87 -8.60 15.51 -3.69
N ARG A 88 -7.83 16.56 -3.43
CA ARG A 88 -7.71 17.16 -2.09
C ARG A 88 -9.08 17.55 -1.52
N GLU A 89 -9.84 18.37 -2.28
CA GLU A 89 -11.10 18.93 -1.81
C GLU A 89 -12.22 17.88 -1.69
N PRO A 90 -12.51 17.06 -2.74
CA PRO A 90 -13.65 16.14 -2.70
C PRO A 90 -13.37 14.75 -2.11
N VAL A 91 -12.10 14.37 -1.91
CA VAL A 91 -11.73 13.03 -1.46
C VAL A 91 -10.90 13.06 -0.18
N LEU A 92 -9.73 13.73 -0.19
CA LEU A 92 -8.80 13.71 0.95
C LEU A 92 -9.41 14.36 2.19
N TYR A 93 -9.92 15.58 2.08
CA TYR A 93 -10.45 16.31 3.25
C TYR A 93 -11.65 15.59 3.89
N PRO A 94 -12.66 15.14 3.12
CA PRO A 94 -13.73 14.31 3.67
C PRO A 94 -13.24 12.99 4.28
N ALA A 95 -12.22 12.34 3.69
CA ALA A 95 -11.66 11.11 4.24
C ALA A 95 -10.98 11.34 5.59
N LEU A 96 -10.16 12.40 5.73
CA LEU A 96 -9.52 12.77 6.99
C LEU A 96 -10.55 13.02 8.09
N GLN A 97 -11.58 13.83 7.80
CA GLN A 97 -12.66 14.10 8.76
C GLN A 97 -13.39 12.81 9.17
N LYS A 98 -13.75 11.96 8.20
CA LYS A 98 -14.47 10.70 8.46
C LYS A 98 -13.61 9.73 9.29
N LEU A 99 -12.32 9.61 9.02
CA LEU A 99 -11.39 8.78 9.78
C LEU A 99 -11.22 9.30 11.21
N HIS A 100 -11.03 10.62 11.38
CA HIS A 100 -10.97 11.21 12.71
C HIS A 100 -12.24 10.92 13.51
N ASP A 101 -13.42 11.19 12.94
CA ASP A 101 -14.70 10.96 13.61
C ASP A 101 -14.94 9.50 13.97
N ARG A 102 -14.53 8.55 13.11
CA ARG A 102 -14.64 7.13 13.36
C ARG A 102 -13.79 6.69 14.56
N TYR A 103 -12.55 7.17 14.66
CA TYR A 103 -11.59 6.63 15.63
C TYR A 103 -11.41 7.45 16.90
N ARG A 104 -11.79 8.72 16.97
CA ARG A 104 -11.56 9.60 18.12
C ARG A 104 -12.05 9.05 19.46
N HIS A 105 -13.10 8.24 19.47
CA HIS A 105 -13.67 7.59 20.65
C HIS A 105 -13.24 6.13 20.83
N GLN A 106 -12.40 5.61 19.90
CA GLN A 106 -11.95 4.23 19.86
C GLN A 106 -10.43 4.10 20.12
N GLY A 107 -9.82 5.06 20.81
CA GLY A 107 -8.38 5.09 21.08
C GLY A 107 -7.57 5.92 20.08
N GLY A 108 -8.25 6.55 19.10
CA GLY A 108 -7.61 7.38 18.08
C GLY A 108 -6.97 6.59 16.95
N VAL A 109 -6.41 7.34 16.00
CA VAL A 109 -5.60 6.83 14.87
C VAL A 109 -4.61 7.91 14.48
N GLU A 110 -3.40 7.52 14.12
CA GLU A 110 -2.42 8.44 13.55
C GLU A 110 -2.70 8.60 12.05
N LEU A 111 -3.06 9.82 11.62
CA LEU A 111 -3.32 10.13 10.22
C LEU A 111 -2.06 10.70 9.57
N ILE A 112 -1.56 10.02 8.55
CA ILE A 112 -0.35 10.41 7.81
C ILE A 112 -0.76 10.77 6.38
N VAL A 113 -0.39 11.96 5.92
CA VAL A 113 -0.55 12.39 4.52
C VAL A 113 0.79 12.28 3.82
N GLN A 114 0.86 11.46 2.77
CA GLN A 114 2.05 11.30 1.94
C GLN A 114 1.89 12.09 0.64
N THR A 115 2.88 12.92 0.32
CA THR A 115 2.87 13.85 -0.83
C THR A 115 4.28 14.00 -1.42
N THR A 116 4.37 14.41 -2.68
CA THR A 116 5.64 14.82 -3.31
C THR A 116 6.17 16.17 -2.78
N GLY A 117 5.32 16.94 -2.10
CA GLY A 117 5.69 18.17 -1.38
C GLY A 117 5.63 19.45 -2.22
N ASP A 118 5.69 19.38 -3.53
CA ASP A 118 5.73 20.56 -4.41
C ASP A 118 4.45 21.42 -4.37
N LEU A 119 3.31 20.80 -4.05
CA LEU A 119 2.02 21.51 -3.90
C LEU A 119 1.79 22.07 -2.48
N VAL A 120 2.66 21.72 -1.53
CA VAL A 120 2.49 22.12 -0.13
C VAL A 120 2.69 23.62 0.03
N ASN A 121 1.73 24.28 0.66
CA ASN A 121 1.75 25.70 1.00
C ASN A 121 1.09 25.97 2.37
N ALA A 122 1.17 27.22 2.86
CA ALA A 122 0.69 27.59 4.18
C ALA A 122 -0.82 27.34 4.39
N LYS A 123 -1.63 27.45 3.35
CA LYS A 123 -3.07 27.15 3.41
C LYS A 123 -3.27 25.65 3.61
N ILE A 124 -2.65 24.83 2.76
CA ILE A 124 -2.78 23.36 2.82
C ILE A 124 -2.27 22.81 4.16
N VAL A 125 -1.13 23.30 4.67
CA VAL A 125 -0.62 22.84 5.99
C VAL A 125 -1.64 23.12 7.10
N ARG A 126 -2.23 24.32 7.14
CA ARG A 126 -3.27 24.64 8.14
C ARG A 126 -4.49 23.74 8.00
N GLU A 127 -5.01 23.59 6.78
CA GLU A 127 -6.17 22.73 6.52
C GLU A 127 -5.92 21.28 6.95
N LEU A 128 -4.73 20.73 6.67
CA LEU A 128 -4.37 19.38 7.11
C LEU A 128 -4.27 19.28 8.65
N LEU A 129 -3.72 20.28 9.32
CA LEU A 129 -3.64 20.30 10.78
C LEU A 129 -5.03 20.44 11.42
N ASP A 130 -5.91 21.27 10.86
CA ASP A 130 -7.30 21.45 11.28
C ASP A 130 -8.10 20.13 11.09
N LEU A 131 -7.71 19.28 10.13
CA LEU A 131 -8.27 17.96 9.87
C LEU A 131 -7.53 16.83 10.63
N HIS A 132 -6.78 17.19 11.68
CA HIS A 132 -6.12 16.25 12.61
C HIS A 132 -5.04 15.37 11.99
N VAL A 133 -4.37 15.82 10.92
CA VAL A 133 -3.21 15.11 10.37
C VAL A 133 -2.07 15.15 11.39
N SER A 134 -1.58 13.96 11.72
CA SER A 134 -0.50 13.76 12.70
C SER A 134 0.88 13.89 12.05
N VAL A 135 1.01 13.48 10.77
CA VAL A 135 2.29 13.50 10.06
C VAL A 135 2.09 13.93 8.60
N ILE A 136 2.92 14.86 8.13
CA ILE A 136 3.09 15.12 6.70
C ILE A 136 4.40 14.44 6.26
N SER A 137 4.26 13.45 5.39
CA SER A 137 5.35 12.62 4.88
C SER A 137 5.67 13.06 3.45
N VAL A 138 6.79 13.72 3.25
CA VAL A 138 7.23 14.15 1.91
C VAL A 138 8.08 13.06 1.30
N SER A 139 7.52 12.39 0.29
CA SER A 139 8.19 11.35 -0.49
C SER A 139 8.63 11.91 -1.84
N GLY A 140 9.88 11.87 -2.15
CA GLY A 140 10.30 12.32 -3.48
C GLY A 140 11.46 13.29 -3.47
N LEU A 141 12.19 13.37 -2.36
CA LEU A 141 13.48 14.08 -2.34
C LEU A 141 14.59 13.18 -2.90
N ASP A 142 14.46 12.85 -4.18
CA ASP A 142 15.44 12.04 -4.92
C ASP A 142 15.56 12.50 -6.37
N GLU A 143 16.57 12.02 -7.06
CA GLU A 143 16.93 12.41 -8.44
C GLU A 143 15.95 11.88 -9.50
N TYR A 144 15.05 10.96 -9.14
CA TYR A 144 14.10 10.34 -10.07
C TYR A 144 12.79 11.11 -10.19
N HIS A 145 12.53 12.09 -9.30
CA HIS A 145 11.35 12.93 -9.39
C HIS A 145 11.55 14.09 -10.33
N ASN A 146 10.64 14.24 -11.29
CA ASN A 146 10.68 15.32 -12.27
C ASN A 146 10.81 16.70 -11.60
N GLY A 147 11.84 17.45 -11.98
CA GLY A 147 12.17 18.76 -11.42
C GLY A 147 12.95 18.73 -10.11
N LEU A 148 13.46 17.55 -9.71
CA LEU A 148 14.30 17.35 -8.54
C LEU A 148 15.59 16.56 -8.89
N GLU A 149 16.00 16.55 -10.15
CA GLU A 149 17.16 15.84 -10.66
C GLU A 149 18.46 16.38 -10.05
N GLN A 150 18.50 17.70 -9.75
CA GLN A 150 19.67 18.34 -9.15
C GLN A 150 19.56 18.36 -7.62
N VAL A 151 20.72 18.26 -6.94
CA VAL A 151 20.80 18.30 -5.46
C VAL A 151 20.28 19.63 -4.94
N GLU A 152 20.63 20.73 -5.61
CA GLU A 152 20.27 22.09 -5.24
C GLU A 152 18.74 22.28 -5.21
N ASP A 153 18.02 21.69 -6.16
CA ASP A 153 16.55 21.75 -6.22
C ASP A 153 15.92 20.98 -5.05
N ARG A 154 16.47 19.81 -4.71
CA ARG A 154 16.04 19.01 -3.55
C ARG A 154 16.28 19.75 -2.24
N ASP A 155 17.48 20.32 -2.06
CA ASP A 155 17.84 21.09 -0.86
C ASP A 155 16.97 22.34 -0.73
N ALA A 156 16.71 23.05 -1.83
CA ALA A 156 15.83 24.22 -1.85
C ALA A 156 14.38 23.84 -1.46
N LEU A 157 13.84 22.75 -2.00
CA LEU A 157 12.50 22.28 -1.65
C LEU A 157 12.45 21.86 -0.18
N GLN A 158 13.42 21.07 0.29
CA GLN A 158 13.49 20.62 1.67
C GLN A 158 13.59 21.80 2.65
N GLY A 159 14.47 22.76 2.39
CA GLY A 159 14.63 23.96 3.22
C GLY A 159 13.34 24.79 3.28
N LYS A 160 12.69 25.01 2.13
CA LYS A 160 11.40 25.71 2.03
C LYS A 160 10.31 25.01 2.86
N LEU A 161 10.18 23.71 2.73
CA LEU A 161 9.15 22.92 3.44
C LEU A 161 9.44 22.84 4.93
N THR A 162 10.69 22.65 5.35
CA THR A 162 11.10 22.68 6.75
C THR A 162 10.68 23.99 7.41
N ALA A 163 11.08 25.14 6.83
CA ALA A 163 10.71 26.44 7.36
C ALA A 163 9.18 26.67 7.40
N LEU A 164 8.45 26.11 6.42
CA LEU A 164 7.00 26.19 6.37
C LEU A 164 6.36 25.36 7.51
N PHE A 165 6.74 24.10 7.67
CA PHE A 165 6.21 23.21 8.69
C PHE A 165 6.49 23.71 10.12
N GLU A 166 7.74 24.13 10.39
CA GLU A 166 8.13 24.68 11.69
C GLU A 166 7.36 25.95 12.04
N ARG A 167 7.11 26.83 11.05
CA ARG A 167 6.28 28.04 11.24
C ARG A 167 4.84 27.71 11.65
N HIS A 168 4.32 26.53 11.28
CA HIS A 168 3.01 26.03 11.69
C HIS A 168 3.05 25.13 12.93
N GLY A 169 4.16 25.10 13.66
CA GLY A 169 4.31 24.36 14.93
C GLY A 169 4.57 22.86 14.77
N MET A 170 4.81 22.39 13.54
CA MET A 170 5.19 21.01 13.30
C MET A 170 6.65 20.77 13.68
N GLN A 171 6.98 19.52 14.05
CA GLN A 171 8.33 19.12 14.42
C GLN A 171 8.87 18.04 13.48
N PRO A 172 10.20 17.94 13.30
CA PRO A 172 10.79 16.82 12.58
C PRO A 172 10.46 15.52 13.32
N TRP A 173 10.02 14.51 12.55
CA TRP A 173 9.65 13.22 13.11
C TRP A 173 10.83 12.53 13.80
N ARG A 174 10.58 12.03 15.00
CA ARG A 174 11.53 11.23 15.80
C ARG A 174 10.80 10.04 16.41
N PRO A 175 11.32 8.82 16.26
CA PRO A 175 10.72 7.65 16.90
C PRO A 175 10.82 7.72 18.44
N PRO A 176 9.80 7.18 19.17
CA PRO A 176 8.45 6.91 18.71
C PRO A 176 7.59 8.18 18.75
N PRO A 177 6.78 8.45 17.73
CA PRO A 177 5.81 9.54 17.79
C PRO A 177 4.80 9.25 18.90
N ARG A 178 4.33 10.32 19.58
CA ARG A 178 3.29 10.21 20.61
C ARG A 178 1.97 10.69 20.01
N PRO A 179 0.87 9.91 20.10
CA PRO A 179 -0.43 10.27 19.51
C PRO A 179 -1.00 11.62 19.95
N GLN A 180 -0.53 12.15 21.09
CA GLN A 180 -0.96 13.44 21.65
C GLN A 180 0.14 14.53 21.60
N GLY A 181 1.16 14.31 20.78
CA GLY A 181 2.24 15.29 20.56
C GLY A 181 1.87 16.33 19.49
N PRO A 182 2.79 17.29 19.23
CA PRO A 182 2.67 18.16 18.06
C PRO A 182 2.66 17.31 16.78
N ALA A 183 2.10 17.87 15.69
CA ALA A 183 2.18 17.21 14.38
C ALA A 183 3.65 17.18 13.89
N TYR A 184 3.97 16.14 13.12
CA TYR A 184 5.33 15.89 12.68
C TYR A 184 5.43 15.98 11.15
N TYR A 185 6.65 16.17 10.66
CA TYR A 185 6.99 16.02 9.25
C TYR A 185 8.26 15.18 9.10
N HIS A 186 8.38 14.49 7.97
CA HIS A 186 9.62 13.85 7.56
C HIS A 186 9.77 13.84 6.05
N PHE A 187 11.01 13.65 5.61
CA PHE A 187 11.38 13.59 4.20
C PHE A 187 12.02 12.24 3.91
N PHE A 188 11.72 11.68 2.75
CA PHE A 188 12.42 10.52 2.23
C PHE A 188 12.41 10.52 0.70
N GLY A 189 13.26 9.70 0.10
CA GLY A 189 13.38 9.52 -1.34
C GLY A 189 14.02 8.18 -1.65
N ALA A 190 14.20 7.89 -2.94
CA ALA A 190 14.89 6.70 -3.39
C ALA A 190 16.39 6.81 -3.09
N THR A 191 16.85 6.10 -2.06
CA THR A 191 18.24 6.06 -1.64
C THR A 191 18.72 4.61 -1.56
N PRO A 192 19.94 4.28 -2.06
CA PRO A 192 20.43 2.90 -2.11
C PRO A 192 20.66 2.24 -0.74
N ASP A 193 20.87 3.03 0.30
CA ASP A 193 21.17 2.59 1.66
C ASP A 193 19.93 2.24 2.48
N GLN A 194 18.75 2.71 2.07
CA GLN A 194 17.48 2.43 2.76
C GLN A 194 16.64 1.43 1.98
N TRP A 195 16.14 0.38 2.64
CA TRP A 195 15.33 -0.63 1.98
C TRP A 195 14.04 -0.06 1.36
N ILE A 196 13.39 0.91 2.00
CA ILE A 196 12.21 1.58 1.47
C ILE A 196 12.54 2.55 0.33
N GLY A 197 13.78 3.01 0.23
CA GLY A 197 14.27 3.87 -0.84
C GLY A 197 14.75 3.11 -2.08
N LYS A 198 14.79 1.77 -2.04
CA LYS A 198 15.17 0.97 -3.20
C LYS A 198 14.08 0.98 -4.26
N LEU A 199 14.50 0.93 -5.52
CA LEU A 199 13.57 0.81 -6.64
C LEU A 199 13.23 -0.67 -6.86
N TRP A 200 11.99 -1.02 -6.64
CA TRP A 200 11.47 -2.38 -6.72
C TRP A 200 11.07 -2.74 -8.16
N PRO A 201 10.98 -4.03 -8.52
CA PRO A 201 10.61 -4.44 -9.88
C PRO A 201 9.09 -4.28 -10.10
N ARG A 202 8.63 -3.05 -10.13
CA ARG A 202 7.22 -2.65 -10.29
C ARG A 202 7.09 -1.38 -11.14
N GLY A 203 5.97 -1.26 -11.85
CA GLY A 203 5.59 -0.06 -12.59
C GLY A 203 6.68 0.41 -13.56
N ARG A 204 6.84 1.74 -13.68
CA ARG A 204 7.83 2.34 -14.58
C ARG A 204 9.27 2.09 -14.14
N ALA A 205 9.55 1.95 -12.83
CA ALA A 205 10.89 1.55 -12.39
C ALA A 205 11.32 0.22 -13.02
N TRP A 206 10.39 -0.73 -13.13
CA TRP A 206 10.63 -2.00 -13.79
C TRP A 206 10.75 -1.85 -15.31
N GLN A 207 9.82 -1.14 -15.94
CA GLN A 207 9.77 -0.92 -17.39
C GLN A 207 11.03 -0.22 -17.91
N ASN A 208 11.58 0.71 -17.10
CA ASN A 208 12.78 1.48 -17.44
C ASN A 208 14.08 0.83 -16.94
N GLU A 209 14.03 -0.41 -16.44
CA GLU A 209 15.19 -1.16 -15.90
C GLU A 209 15.92 -0.44 -14.74
N LEU A 210 15.24 0.43 -14.02
CA LEU A 210 15.80 1.21 -12.90
C LEU A 210 15.80 0.44 -11.58
N SER A 211 15.22 -0.77 -11.51
CA SER A 211 15.12 -1.54 -10.27
C SER A 211 16.48 -1.80 -9.65
N THR A 212 16.64 -1.40 -8.38
CA THR A 212 17.89 -1.54 -7.60
C THR A 212 17.80 -2.62 -6.53
N ALA A 213 16.57 -3.00 -6.11
CA ALA A 213 16.37 -4.07 -5.13
C ALA A 213 16.79 -5.43 -5.71
N THR A 214 17.57 -6.20 -4.95
CA THR A 214 18.09 -7.51 -5.36
C THR A 214 17.37 -8.66 -4.62
N VAL A 215 17.79 -9.90 -4.85
CA VAL A 215 17.27 -11.09 -4.14
C VAL A 215 17.52 -11.03 -2.63
N SER A 216 18.57 -10.33 -2.19
CA SER A 216 18.85 -10.13 -0.75
C SER A 216 17.92 -9.10 -0.10
N ASP A 217 17.24 -8.28 -0.90
CA ASP A 217 16.27 -7.32 -0.42
C ASP A 217 14.89 -7.98 -0.34
N ASN A 218 14.65 -8.71 0.74
CA ASN A 218 13.36 -9.35 0.98
C ASN A 218 12.36 -8.34 1.56
N PHE A 219 11.47 -7.86 0.70
CA PHE A 219 10.43 -6.91 1.08
C PHE A 219 9.42 -7.49 2.05
N CYS A 220 9.09 -8.79 1.94
CA CYS A 220 8.06 -9.42 2.77
C CYS A 220 8.47 -9.57 4.24
N ASN A 221 9.76 -9.50 4.58
CA ASN A 221 10.22 -9.61 5.98
C ASN A 221 10.49 -8.25 6.65
N ARG A 222 10.00 -7.17 6.06
CA ARG A 222 10.20 -5.80 6.54
C ARG A 222 8.85 -5.10 6.76
N TRP A 223 8.91 -4.03 7.55
CA TRP A 223 7.78 -3.12 7.68
C TRP A 223 7.40 -2.51 6.30
N SER A 224 6.12 -2.27 6.07
CA SER A 224 5.50 -1.93 4.78
C SER A 224 5.55 -3.04 3.72
N GLY A 225 6.16 -4.19 4.04
CA GLY A 225 6.07 -5.41 3.24
C GLY A 225 4.89 -6.27 3.69
N GLY A 226 4.99 -7.56 3.42
CA GLY A 226 3.95 -8.52 3.82
C GLY A 226 4.07 -9.04 5.25
N LEU A 227 5.09 -8.63 6.01
CA LEU A 227 5.35 -9.18 7.35
C LEU A 227 4.16 -8.95 8.29
N ASN A 228 3.73 -10.02 8.96
CA ASN A 228 2.66 -10.01 9.97
C ASN A 228 1.29 -9.50 9.51
N PHE A 229 1.03 -9.34 8.22
CA PHE A 229 -0.25 -8.80 7.77
C PHE A 229 -1.46 -9.63 8.22
N LEU A 230 -1.31 -10.97 8.34
CA LEU A 230 -2.33 -11.85 8.90
C LEU A 230 -2.46 -11.75 10.42
N GLU A 231 -1.39 -11.33 11.10
CA GLU A 231 -1.38 -11.12 12.55
C GLU A 231 -1.74 -9.67 12.89
N SER A 232 -2.87 -9.20 12.39
CA SER A 232 -3.30 -7.80 12.40
C SER A 232 -3.30 -7.12 13.78
N LYS A 233 -3.29 -7.89 14.87
CA LYS A 233 -3.27 -7.36 16.25
C LYS A 233 -1.87 -7.05 16.79
N TYR A 234 -0.80 -7.31 16.02
CA TYR A 234 0.57 -7.17 16.46
C TYR A 234 1.38 -6.18 15.62
N SER A 235 2.52 -5.76 16.19
CA SER A 235 3.49 -4.89 15.52
C SER A 235 4.01 -5.50 14.22
N GLY A 236 4.26 -4.64 13.23
CA GLY A 236 4.69 -5.01 11.87
C GLY A 236 3.55 -5.27 10.91
N SER A 237 2.29 -5.35 11.38
CA SER A 237 1.15 -5.62 10.52
C SER A 237 0.76 -4.41 9.66
N GLU A 238 0.77 -4.59 8.34
CA GLU A 238 0.29 -3.60 7.37
C GLU A 238 -0.42 -4.30 6.20
N VAL A 239 -1.42 -3.66 5.64
CA VAL A 239 -2.01 -4.00 4.34
C VAL A 239 -2.09 -2.75 3.47
N SER A 240 -2.09 -2.93 2.16
CA SER A 240 -2.29 -1.87 1.19
C SER A 240 -3.69 -1.93 0.60
N ILE A 241 -4.31 -0.76 0.42
CA ILE A 241 -5.66 -0.60 -0.13
C ILE A 241 -5.56 0.33 -1.34
N ASP A 242 -6.18 -0.04 -2.46
CA ASP A 242 -6.22 0.80 -3.65
C ASP A 242 -7.55 1.58 -3.78
N PRO A 243 -7.67 2.55 -4.71
CA PRO A 243 -8.90 3.35 -4.88
C PRO A 243 -10.12 2.55 -5.33
N GLU A 244 -9.92 1.30 -5.76
CA GLU A 244 -10.98 0.37 -6.15
C GLU A 244 -11.43 -0.49 -4.96
N GLY A 245 -10.86 -0.25 -3.77
CA GLY A 245 -11.15 -0.99 -2.55
C GLY A 245 -10.48 -2.35 -2.46
N ASN A 246 -9.60 -2.68 -3.40
CA ASN A 246 -8.85 -3.93 -3.34
C ASN A 246 -7.81 -3.88 -2.22
N VAL A 247 -7.67 -5.01 -1.51
CA VAL A 247 -6.71 -5.18 -0.42
C VAL A 247 -5.56 -6.07 -0.88
N TYR A 248 -4.34 -5.66 -0.53
CA TYR A 248 -3.10 -6.39 -0.85
C TYR A 248 -2.26 -6.61 0.41
N PRO A 249 -1.51 -7.71 0.50
CA PRO A 249 -0.67 -8.01 1.67
C PRO A 249 0.55 -7.08 1.80
N CYS A 250 0.90 -6.30 0.77
CA CYS A 250 2.03 -5.39 0.78
C CYS A 250 1.78 -4.17 -0.13
N CYS A 251 2.49 -3.06 0.08
CA CYS A 251 2.31 -1.84 -0.70
C CYS A 251 2.82 -1.95 -2.15
N ILE A 252 3.72 -2.90 -2.45
CA ILE A 252 4.17 -3.20 -3.82
C ILE A 252 3.10 -3.96 -4.60
N LYS A 253 2.13 -4.53 -3.89
CA LYS A 253 1.00 -5.32 -4.38
C LYS A 253 1.40 -6.68 -4.99
N THR A 254 0.66 -7.69 -4.64
CA THR A 254 0.63 -8.95 -5.37
C THR A 254 -0.17 -8.79 -6.67
N LYS A 255 0.01 -9.66 -7.63
CA LYS A 255 -0.75 -9.63 -8.91
C LYS A 255 -2.26 -9.61 -8.71
N LYS A 256 -2.74 -10.26 -7.66
CA LYS A 256 -4.17 -10.30 -7.30
C LYS A 256 -4.38 -9.79 -5.89
N PRO A 257 -5.47 -9.04 -5.66
CA PRO A 257 -5.87 -8.66 -4.32
C PRO A 257 -6.31 -9.88 -3.51
N ILE A 258 -6.22 -9.76 -2.19
CA ILE A 258 -6.73 -10.77 -1.24
C ILE A 258 -8.22 -10.59 -0.92
N GLY A 259 -8.82 -9.48 -1.32
CA GLY A 259 -10.25 -9.18 -1.14
C GLY A 259 -10.58 -7.75 -1.53
N SER A 260 -11.83 -7.33 -1.30
CA SER A 260 -12.29 -5.98 -1.62
C SER A 260 -13.13 -5.39 -0.50
N LEU A 261 -12.73 -4.22 0.00
CA LEU A 261 -13.44 -3.42 0.99
C LEU A 261 -14.74 -2.77 0.45
N LEU A 262 -15.04 -2.89 -0.83
CA LEU A 262 -16.36 -2.52 -1.33
C LEU A 262 -17.43 -3.59 -1.03
N ARG A 263 -17.01 -4.79 -0.58
CA ARG A 263 -17.90 -5.93 -0.35
C ARG A 263 -17.81 -6.51 1.05
N ASN A 264 -16.63 -6.51 1.64
CA ASN A 264 -16.32 -7.17 2.92
C ASN A 264 -15.55 -6.23 3.82
N THR A 265 -15.63 -6.44 5.12
CA THR A 265 -14.76 -5.78 6.09
C THR A 265 -13.33 -6.31 6.00
N LEU A 266 -12.36 -5.53 6.48
CA LEU A 266 -10.96 -5.96 6.48
C LEU A 266 -10.76 -7.24 7.31
N ASP A 267 -11.44 -7.35 8.45
CA ASP A 267 -11.35 -8.54 9.32
C ASP A 267 -11.87 -9.80 8.61
N GLU A 268 -12.99 -9.70 7.86
CA GLU A 268 -13.50 -10.81 7.05
C GLU A 268 -12.53 -11.20 5.94
N ILE A 269 -11.91 -10.23 5.26
CA ILE A 269 -10.91 -10.47 4.21
C ILE A 269 -9.71 -11.21 4.78
N LEU A 270 -9.13 -10.72 5.88
CA LEU A 270 -7.97 -11.35 6.51
C LEU A 270 -8.30 -12.76 7.03
N ALA A 271 -9.48 -12.95 7.64
CA ALA A 271 -9.95 -14.25 8.09
C ALA A 271 -10.10 -15.26 6.94
N SER A 272 -10.58 -14.82 5.77
CA SER A 272 -10.78 -15.67 4.60
C SER A 272 -9.49 -16.23 4.02
N VAL A 273 -8.36 -15.54 4.17
CA VAL A 273 -7.05 -15.94 3.63
C VAL A 273 -6.09 -16.49 4.68
N ALA A 274 -6.44 -16.42 5.98
CA ALA A 274 -5.56 -16.82 7.09
C ALA A 274 -5.09 -18.28 7.03
N GLY A 275 -5.93 -19.18 6.50
CA GLY A 275 -5.61 -20.60 6.32
C GLY A 275 -4.78 -20.94 5.08
N ALA A 276 -4.62 -20.01 4.15
CA ALA A 276 -3.93 -20.28 2.90
C ALA A 276 -2.40 -20.19 3.05
N SER A 277 -1.70 -21.29 2.74
CA SER A 277 -0.23 -21.41 2.87
C SER A 277 0.54 -20.32 2.11
N VAL A 278 0.02 -19.89 0.98
CA VAL A 278 0.57 -18.80 0.17
C VAL A 278 0.68 -17.50 0.98
N TYR A 279 -0.40 -17.10 1.62
CA TYR A 279 -0.45 -15.86 2.40
C TYR A 279 0.24 -15.98 3.75
N GLN A 280 0.24 -17.18 4.34
CA GLN A 280 1.05 -17.48 5.53
C GLN A 280 2.55 -17.31 5.24
N ALA A 281 3.04 -17.79 4.09
CA ALA A 281 4.44 -17.61 3.69
C ALA A 281 4.82 -16.12 3.56
N ILE A 282 3.96 -15.30 2.93
CA ILE A 282 4.16 -13.85 2.83
C ILE A 282 4.15 -13.22 4.24
N SER A 283 3.17 -13.55 5.07
CA SER A 283 3.03 -12.99 6.42
C SER A 283 4.18 -13.37 7.37
N MET A 284 4.83 -14.51 7.12
CA MET A 284 6.05 -14.92 7.83
C MET A 284 7.33 -14.30 7.25
N GLY A 285 7.24 -13.50 6.19
CA GLY A 285 8.40 -12.92 5.52
C GLY A 285 9.23 -13.92 4.71
N GLN A 286 8.62 -15.01 4.25
CA GLN A 286 9.26 -16.12 3.53
C GLN A 286 8.53 -16.43 2.22
N PRO A 287 8.44 -15.44 1.27
CA PRO A 287 7.65 -15.60 0.05
C PRO A 287 8.12 -16.77 -0.82
N GLU A 288 9.39 -17.17 -0.74
CA GLU A 288 9.96 -18.32 -1.46
C GLU A 288 9.31 -19.66 -1.08
N ARG A 289 8.58 -19.69 0.03
CA ARG A 289 7.88 -20.89 0.51
C ARG A 289 6.41 -20.97 0.10
N MET A 290 5.89 -19.92 -0.57
CA MET A 290 4.46 -19.87 -0.89
C MET A 290 3.96 -21.01 -1.78
N GLY A 291 4.84 -21.59 -2.59
CA GLY A 291 4.50 -22.67 -3.52
C GLY A 291 4.60 -24.08 -2.98
N LEU A 292 5.09 -24.31 -1.73
CA LEU A 292 5.39 -25.66 -1.22
C LEU A 292 4.19 -26.62 -1.26
N THR A 293 2.98 -26.13 -1.04
CA THR A 293 1.74 -26.92 -1.12
C THR A 293 1.12 -26.98 -2.53
N HIS A 294 1.79 -26.36 -3.52
CA HIS A 294 1.33 -26.22 -4.90
C HIS A 294 2.38 -26.77 -5.90
N GLY A 295 3.25 -27.67 -5.45
CA GLY A 295 4.26 -28.30 -6.30
C GLY A 295 5.45 -27.42 -6.71
N TRP A 296 5.65 -26.28 -6.05
CA TRP A 296 6.84 -25.45 -6.22
C TRP A 296 7.79 -25.64 -5.04
N SER A 297 9.01 -26.10 -5.29
CA SER A 297 10.07 -26.04 -4.29
C SER A 297 10.61 -24.61 -4.12
N VAL A 298 11.40 -24.39 -3.07
CA VAL A 298 12.10 -23.10 -2.88
C VAL A 298 13.04 -22.81 -4.05
N GLU A 299 13.74 -23.86 -4.54
CA GLU A 299 14.65 -23.75 -5.69
C GLU A 299 13.90 -23.29 -6.96
N LYS A 300 12.73 -23.89 -7.22
CA LYS A 300 11.88 -23.48 -8.35
C LYS A 300 11.41 -22.04 -8.21
N PHE A 301 11.02 -21.62 -7.00
CA PHE A 301 10.63 -20.23 -6.76
C PHE A 301 11.80 -19.28 -7.03
N LEU A 302 13.02 -19.60 -6.57
CA LEU A 302 14.21 -18.79 -6.80
C LEU A 302 14.62 -18.75 -8.28
N GLU A 303 14.47 -19.86 -9.01
CA GLU A 303 14.64 -19.90 -10.46
C GLU A 303 13.67 -18.92 -11.14
N LYS A 304 12.38 -18.99 -10.80
CA LYS A 304 11.34 -18.10 -11.30
C LYS A 304 11.45 -16.63 -10.81
N SER A 305 12.30 -16.40 -9.81
CA SER A 305 12.65 -15.04 -9.35
C SER A 305 13.73 -14.38 -10.21
N THR A 306 14.26 -15.08 -11.23
CA THR A 306 15.33 -14.60 -12.12
C THR A 306 14.76 -14.37 -13.51
N VAL A 307 15.06 -13.20 -14.09
CA VAL A 307 14.67 -12.82 -15.44
C VAL A 307 15.83 -12.18 -16.18
N GLN A 308 15.84 -12.27 -17.49
CA GLN A 308 16.73 -11.50 -18.34
C GLN A 308 16.00 -10.23 -18.78
N LEU A 309 16.59 -9.07 -18.48
CA LEU A 309 16.07 -7.77 -18.90
C LEU A 309 16.31 -7.55 -20.41
N PRO A 310 15.57 -6.62 -21.05
CA PRO A 310 15.81 -6.23 -22.44
C PRO A 310 17.24 -5.82 -22.75
N SER A 311 17.95 -5.20 -21.78
CA SER A 311 19.39 -4.90 -21.87
C SER A 311 20.31 -6.13 -21.90
N GLY A 312 19.78 -7.33 -21.69
CA GLY A 312 20.52 -8.58 -21.56
C GLY A 312 21.06 -8.84 -20.15
N ARG A 313 20.92 -7.90 -19.20
CA ARG A 313 21.31 -8.07 -17.80
C ARG A 313 20.41 -9.08 -17.10
N LEU A 314 20.99 -9.99 -16.33
CA LEU A 314 20.22 -10.83 -15.42
C LEU A 314 19.79 -10.03 -14.19
N TYR A 315 18.52 -10.14 -13.83
CA TYR A 315 17.96 -9.52 -12.65
C TYR A 315 17.24 -10.56 -11.80
N GLN A 316 17.46 -10.52 -10.48
CA GLN A 316 16.84 -11.45 -9.55
C GLN A 316 16.25 -10.71 -8.36
N ASN A 317 14.96 -10.99 -8.05
CA ASN A 317 14.26 -10.48 -6.87
C ASN A 317 13.06 -11.37 -6.52
N LEU A 318 12.77 -11.55 -5.22
CA LEU A 318 11.68 -12.40 -4.75
C LEU A 318 10.29 -11.92 -5.21
N CYS A 319 10.10 -10.63 -5.49
CA CYS A 319 8.85 -10.11 -6.04
C CYS A 319 8.55 -10.64 -7.44
N ILE A 320 9.60 -10.91 -8.26
CA ILE A 320 9.44 -11.56 -9.58
C ILE A 320 8.94 -12.99 -9.41
N GLY A 321 9.51 -13.75 -8.47
CA GLY A 321 9.04 -15.10 -8.13
C GLY A 321 7.60 -15.12 -7.62
N CYS A 322 7.23 -14.14 -6.79
CA CYS A 322 5.86 -13.96 -6.33
C CYS A 322 4.89 -13.73 -7.51
N ASP A 323 5.25 -12.86 -8.45
CA ASP A 323 4.43 -12.61 -9.64
C ASP A 323 4.30 -13.86 -10.52
N SER A 324 5.42 -14.54 -10.78
CA SER A 324 5.44 -15.78 -11.56
C SER A 324 4.53 -16.85 -10.92
N PHE A 325 4.58 -16.98 -9.59
CA PHE A 325 3.72 -17.91 -8.87
C PHE A 325 2.23 -17.53 -9.00
N HIS A 326 1.89 -16.26 -8.86
CA HIS A 326 0.52 -15.78 -9.03
C HIS A 326 0.00 -16.03 -10.45
N ASP A 327 0.84 -15.84 -11.48
CA ASP A 327 0.46 -16.02 -12.86
C ASP A 327 0.35 -17.52 -13.24
N GLU A 328 1.29 -18.36 -12.83
CA GLU A 328 1.35 -19.77 -13.24
C GLU A 328 0.46 -20.70 -12.37
N VAL A 329 0.26 -20.36 -11.09
CA VAL A 329 -0.41 -21.27 -10.13
C VAL A 329 -1.78 -20.74 -9.71
N LEU A 330 -1.87 -19.47 -9.30
CA LEU A 330 -3.12 -18.93 -8.75
C LEU A 330 -4.08 -18.42 -9.85
N SER A 331 -3.57 -18.03 -11.03
CA SER A 331 -4.41 -17.52 -12.12
C SER A 331 -5.32 -18.57 -12.74
N PRO A 332 -4.89 -19.82 -12.97
CA PRO A 332 -5.75 -20.87 -13.49
C PRO A 332 -6.94 -21.22 -12.59
N LEU A 333 -6.79 -21.05 -11.25
CA LEU A 333 -7.83 -21.38 -10.29
C LEU A 333 -9.04 -20.43 -10.31
N VAL A 334 -8.91 -19.25 -10.91
CA VAL A 334 -10.00 -18.25 -11.00
C VAL A 334 -10.89 -18.46 -12.24
N ILE A 335 -10.43 -19.18 -13.24
CA ILE A 335 -11.22 -19.49 -14.44
C ILE A 335 -12.33 -20.51 -14.17
N ILE A 336 -12.23 -21.28 -13.08
CA ILE A 336 -13.25 -22.29 -12.69
C ILE A 336 -14.51 -21.63 -12.07
N GLY A 337 -14.49 -20.33 -11.81
CA GLY A 337 -15.59 -19.57 -11.18
C GLY A 337 -16.51 -18.82 -12.14
N GLU A 338 -16.33 -18.86 -13.45
CA GLU A 338 -17.34 -18.41 -14.40
C GLU A 338 -18.44 -19.48 -14.51
N SER A 339 -19.43 -19.39 -13.61
CA SER A 339 -20.67 -20.15 -13.73
C SER A 339 -21.35 -19.76 -15.05
N ASN A 340 -21.47 -20.69 -15.97
CA ASN A 340 -22.40 -20.59 -17.08
C ASN A 340 -23.82 -20.61 -16.48
N GLU A 341 -24.35 -19.46 -16.12
CA GLU A 341 -25.76 -19.31 -15.79
C GLU A 341 -26.58 -19.51 -17.07
N ARG A 342 -27.22 -20.65 -17.20
CA ARG A 342 -28.31 -20.85 -18.16
C ARG A 342 -29.62 -20.50 -17.47
N ILE A 343 -30.30 -19.51 -17.96
CA ILE A 343 -31.68 -19.20 -17.61
C ILE A 343 -32.56 -20.02 -18.52
N ASP A 344 -33.36 -20.91 -17.99
CA ASP A 344 -34.35 -21.65 -18.77
C ASP A 344 -35.57 -20.77 -19.09
N SER A 345 -36.44 -21.27 -19.96
CA SER A 345 -37.64 -20.56 -20.39
C SER A 345 -38.69 -20.32 -19.31
N SER A 346 -38.47 -20.83 -18.09
CA SER A 346 -39.35 -20.62 -16.90
C SER A 346 -38.78 -19.59 -15.93
N GLY A 347 -37.58 -19.05 -16.15
CA GLY A 347 -36.90 -18.09 -15.27
C GLY A 347 -36.21 -18.74 -14.07
N ALA A 348 -36.11 -20.05 -14.01
CA ALA A 348 -35.40 -20.75 -12.96
C ALA A 348 -33.89 -20.74 -13.20
N ARG A 349 -33.10 -20.45 -12.15
CA ARG A 349 -31.63 -20.49 -12.20
C ARG A 349 -31.13 -21.87 -11.80
N THR A 350 -30.50 -22.58 -12.72
CA THR A 350 -29.82 -23.84 -12.42
C THR A 350 -28.31 -23.63 -12.49
N VAL A 351 -27.61 -23.86 -11.40
CA VAL A 351 -26.15 -23.88 -11.32
C VAL A 351 -25.70 -25.33 -11.49
N THR A 352 -25.04 -25.65 -12.59
CA THR A 352 -24.43 -26.96 -12.80
C THR A 352 -22.94 -26.87 -12.44
N ILE A 353 -22.52 -27.55 -11.39
CA ILE A 353 -21.13 -27.71 -11.01
C ILE A 353 -20.62 -28.93 -11.82
N ALA A 354 -19.65 -28.70 -12.71
CA ALA A 354 -19.00 -29.78 -13.44
C ALA A 354 -18.13 -30.62 -12.47
N PRO A 355 -18.15 -31.95 -12.53
CA PRO A 355 -17.29 -32.79 -11.70
C PRO A 355 -15.84 -32.63 -12.09
N ILE A 356 -14.96 -32.60 -11.09
CA ILE A 356 -13.50 -32.62 -11.26
C ILE A 356 -13.13 -33.98 -11.90
N SER A 357 -12.59 -33.96 -13.11
CA SER A 357 -11.99 -35.16 -13.68
C SER A 357 -10.65 -35.41 -13.00
N GLU A 358 -10.57 -36.44 -12.17
CA GLU A 358 -9.31 -37.05 -11.76
C GLU A 358 -8.63 -37.61 -13.01
N SER A 359 -7.54 -36.97 -13.45
CA SER A 359 -6.63 -37.56 -14.42
C SER A 359 -5.43 -38.10 -13.64
N ALA A 360 -5.23 -39.39 -13.83
CA ALA A 360 -4.15 -40.21 -13.30
C ALA A 360 -2.76 -39.73 -13.71
#